data_a1455940bf6272af691acb4d5d234d8a
#
_entry.id   a1455940bf6272af691acb4d5d234d8a
#
_cell.length_a   1.000
_cell.length_b   1.000
_cell.length_c   1.000
_cell.angle_alpha   90.00
_cell.angle_beta   90.00
_cell.angle_gamma   90.00
#
_symmetry.space_group_name_H-M   'P 1'
#
loop_
_entity.id
_entity.type
_entity.pdbx_description
1 polymer ?
#
loop_
_entity_poly.entity_id
_entity_poly.type
_entity_poly.pdbx_seq_one_letter_code
_entity_poly.pdbx_strand_id
1 'polypeptide(L)'
;DMGELENFRCQLEILLNELNPTDPEESNKGRVKTFLEQTLWPSTTYEINASEKTDLTIKDKNIGRNVVLFEFKKVNSAEMVTKDNLVKKAMFELVLYYILEEHEKKNTSIKHLVISDGYKYFIFEKAEFWELFGKDRKLVSEIKSSENTANEKREYIYNQIIRPKVEAVKDKLSFTFVDLETFAKETSAADIIAKPRFKALFKLFSPIHLQKLPFAEDHNTLNRKFYTELL
;
A
#
# COMPACT_ATOMS: atom_id res chain seq x y z
N ASP A 1 -21.52 3.60 7.44
CA ASP A 1 -22.76 2.82 7.36
C ASP A 1 -22.54 1.45 8.02
N MET A 2 -23.54 0.98 8.82
CA MET A 2 -23.44 -0.34 9.47
C MET A 2 -23.40 -1.49 8.45
N GLY A 3 -24.08 -1.36 7.31
CA GLY A 3 -24.06 -2.36 6.24
C GLY A 3 -22.69 -2.49 5.59
N GLU A 4 -21.97 -1.39 5.41
CA GLU A 4 -20.61 -1.41 4.86
C GLU A 4 -19.60 -2.05 5.84
N LEU A 5 -19.73 -1.76 7.14
CA LEU A 5 -18.90 -2.38 8.16
C LEU A 5 -19.13 -3.90 8.25
N GLU A 6 -20.39 -4.34 8.16
CA GLU A 6 -20.71 -5.76 8.16
C GLU A 6 -20.20 -6.47 6.89
N ASN A 7 -20.36 -5.84 5.72
CA ASN A 7 -19.78 -6.37 4.49
C ASN A 7 -18.25 -6.48 4.61
N PHE A 8 -17.60 -5.43 5.12
CA PHE A 8 -16.15 -5.44 5.33
C PHE A 8 -15.72 -6.57 6.28
N ARG A 9 -16.47 -6.79 7.38
CA ARG A 9 -16.22 -7.89 8.31
C ARG A 9 -16.28 -9.25 7.60
N CYS A 10 -17.37 -9.51 6.87
CA CYS A 10 -17.56 -10.77 6.15
C CYS A 10 -16.45 -10.99 5.12
N GLN A 11 -16.11 -9.99 4.34
CA GLN A 11 -15.06 -10.10 3.31
C GLN A 11 -13.67 -10.24 3.92
N LEU A 12 -13.40 -9.60 5.07
CA LEU A 12 -12.15 -9.78 5.82
C LEU A 12 -12.02 -11.22 6.35
N GLU A 13 -13.10 -11.78 6.87
CA GLU A 13 -13.13 -13.19 7.31
C GLU A 13 -12.82 -14.13 6.14
N ILE A 14 -13.43 -13.92 4.97
CA ILE A 14 -13.15 -14.68 3.75
C ILE A 14 -11.68 -14.53 3.36
N LEU A 15 -11.17 -13.31 3.27
CA LEU A 15 -9.77 -13.05 2.94
C LEU A 15 -8.82 -13.81 3.86
N LEU A 16 -9.01 -13.72 5.18
CA LEU A 16 -8.14 -14.37 6.16
C LEU A 16 -8.20 -15.90 6.10
N ASN A 17 -9.36 -16.47 5.72
CA ASN A 17 -9.50 -17.89 5.49
C ASN A 17 -8.85 -18.38 4.20
N GLU A 18 -8.79 -17.52 3.18
CA GLU A 18 -8.22 -17.86 1.87
C GLU A 18 -6.72 -17.59 1.76
N LEU A 19 -6.19 -16.58 2.51
CA LEU A 19 -4.77 -16.29 2.51
C LEU A 19 -3.96 -17.51 2.97
N ASN A 20 -2.94 -17.85 2.18
CA ASN A 20 -2.08 -19.00 2.47
C ASN A 20 -0.60 -18.61 2.32
N PRO A 21 0.20 -18.74 3.41
CA PRO A 21 1.62 -18.37 3.38
C PRO A 21 2.47 -19.17 2.39
N THR A 22 2.01 -20.36 2.01
CA THR A 22 2.73 -21.24 1.09
C THR A 22 2.42 -20.98 -0.38
N ASP A 23 1.31 -20.28 -0.66
CA ASP A 23 0.89 -19.97 -2.03
C ASP A 23 1.87 -19.00 -2.72
N PRO A 24 1.88 -19.00 -4.06
CA PRO A 24 2.55 -17.97 -4.83
C PRO A 24 2.04 -16.56 -4.48
N GLU A 25 2.91 -15.58 -4.60
CA GLU A 25 2.61 -14.16 -4.37
C GLU A 25 1.35 -13.71 -5.13
N GLU A 26 1.25 -14.08 -6.42
CA GLU A 26 0.13 -13.73 -7.28
C GLU A 26 -1.24 -14.20 -6.73
N SER A 27 -1.29 -15.35 -6.08
CA SER A 27 -2.53 -15.89 -5.49
C SER A 27 -3.02 -15.01 -4.34
N ASN A 28 -2.14 -14.68 -3.40
CA ASN A 28 -2.49 -13.82 -2.28
C ASN A 28 -2.79 -12.38 -2.71
N LYS A 29 -2.05 -11.86 -3.70
CA LYS A 29 -2.30 -10.57 -4.32
C LYS A 29 -3.70 -10.51 -4.96
N GLY A 30 -4.10 -11.56 -5.68
CA GLY A 30 -5.44 -11.68 -6.26
C GLY A 30 -6.56 -11.68 -5.22
N ARG A 31 -6.36 -12.36 -4.08
CA ARG A 31 -7.31 -12.37 -2.95
C ARG A 31 -7.47 -10.99 -2.32
N VAL A 32 -6.37 -10.28 -2.13
CA VAL A 32 -6.40 -8.89 -1.63
C VAL A 32 -7.10 -7.96 -2.60
N LYS A 33 -6.83 -8.08 -3.91
CA LYS A 33 -7.54 -7.33 -4.95
C LYS A 33 -9.05 -7.56 -4.83
N THR A 34 -9.50 -8.81 -4.79
CA THR A 34 -10.92 -9.17 -4.66
C THR A 34 -11.53 -8.57 -3.39
N PHE A 35 -10.85 -8.68 -2.26
CA PHE A 35 -11.29 -8.09 -1.01
C PHE A 35 -11.53 -6.58 -1.12
N LEU A 36 -10.59 -5.84 -1.69
CA LEU A 36 -10.72 -4.39 -1.88
C LEU A 36 -11.89 -4.04 -2.80
N GLU A 37 -12.05 -4.75 -3.93
CA GLU A 37 -13.13 -4.53 -4.89
C GLU A 37 -14.51 -4.85 -4.31
N GLN A 38 -14.62 -5.88 -3.48
CA GLN A 38 -15.87 -6.29 -2.85
C GLN A 38 -16.26 -5.45 -1.63
N THR A 39 -15.36 -4.60 -1.14
CA THR A 39 -15.58 -3.81 0.07
C THR A 39 -15.58 -2.31 -0.19
N LEU A 40 -14.41 -1.72 -0.23
CA LEU A 40 -14.22 -0.27 -0.12
C LEU A 40 -13.93 0.42 -1.46
N TRP A 41 -13.59 -0.36 -2.49
CA TRP A 41 -13.12 0.17 -3.78
C TRP A 41 -14.01 -0.36 -4.93
N PRO A 42 -15.30 0.03 -4.97
CA PRO A 42 -16.24 -0.51 -5.94
C PRO A 42 -15.81 -0.22 -7.39
N SER A 43 -15.95 -1.22 -8.23
CA SER A 43 -15.55 -1.16 -9.65
C SER A 43 -16.29 -0.10 -10.47
N THR A 44 -17.39 0.44 -9.97
CA THR A 44 -18.09 1.59 -10.57
C THR A 44 -17.25 2.87 -10.57
N THR A 45 -16.45 3.07 -9.51
CA THR A 45 -15.65 4.29 -9.30
C THR A 45 -14.15 4.04 -9.46
N TYR A 46 -13.71 2.85 -9.12
CA TYR A 46 -12.29 2.50 -9.07
C TYR A 46 -11.95 1.34 -10.00
N GLU A 47 -10.70 1.27 -10.37
CA GLU A 47 -10.12 0.16 -11.11
C GLU A 47 -8.85 -0.30 -10.38
N ILE A 48 -8.82 -1.56 -9.97
CA ILE A 48 -7.66 -2.15 -9.34
C ILE A 48 -6.94 -3.01 -10.38
N ASN A 49 -5.77 -2.56 -10.79
CA ASN A 49 -4.98 -3.21 -11.83
C ASN A 49 -3.72 -3.84 -11.26
N ALA A 50 -3.41 -5.05 -11.71
CA ALA A 50 -2.07 -5.57 -11.71
C ALA A 50 -1.39 -5.13 -13.02
N SER A 51 -0.22 -4.51 -12.94
CA SER A 51 0.58 -4.15 -14.12
C SER A 51 1.94 -4.84 -14.07
N GLU A 52 2.58 -4.97 -15.22
CA GLU A 52 3.94 -5.56 -15.29
C GLU A 52 5.00 -4.76 -14.51
N LYS A 53 4.70 -3.50 -14.16
CA LYS A 53 5.64 -2.58 -13.51
C LYS A 53 5.32 -2.30 -12.04
N THR A 54 4.07 -2.47 -11.63
CA THR A 54 3.61 -2.32 -10.25
C THR A 54 2.72 -3.49 -9.91
N ASP A 55 2.82 -4.04 -8.71
CA ASP A 55 2.05 -5.22 -8.35
C ASP A 55 0.56 -4.96 -8.31
N LEU A 56 0.13 -3.89 -7.65
CA LEU A 56 -1.25 -3.40 -7.70
C LEU A 56 -1.28 -1.88 -7.72
N THR A 57 -2.24 -1.34 -8.47
CA THR A 57 -2.57 0.09 -8.44
C THR A 57 -4.06 0.26 -8.23
N ILE A 58 -4.45 1.25 -7.46
CA ILE A 58 -5.83 1.71 -7.40
C ILE A 58 -5.92 3.00 -8.23
N LYS A 59 -6.72 2.95 -9.29
CA LYS A 59 -7.00 4.07 -10.18
C LYS A 59 -8.39 4.62 -9.88
N ASP A 60 -8.49 5.91 -9.68
CA ASP A 60 -9.76 6.61 -9.66
C ASP A 60 -10.20 6.90 -11.11
N LYS A 61 -11.34 6.33 -11.51
CA LYS A 61 -11.87 6.46 -12.88
C LYS A 61 -12.32 7.88 -13.19
N ASN A 62 -12.75 8.65 -12.19
CA ASN A 62 -13.22 10.02 -12.38
C ASN A 62 -12.10 10.95 -12.82
N ILE A 63 -10.89 10.75 -12.31
CA ILE A 63 -9.71 11.55 -12.69
C ILE A 63 -8.77 10.82 -13.66
N GLY A 64 -9.01 9.53 -13.91
CA GLY A 64 -8.21 8.71 -14.82
C GLY A 64 -6.77 8.48 -14.35
N ARG A 65 -6.49 8.56 -13.03
CA ARG A 65 -5.14 8.50 -12.47
C ARG A 65 -5.05 7.47 -11.34
N ASN A 66 -3.86 6.85 -11.19
CA ASN A 66 -3.55 6.04 -10.04
C ASN A 66 -3.48 6.93 -8.78
N VAL A 67 -4.09 6.47 -7.69
CA VAL A 67 -4.15 7.19 -6.40
C VAL A 67 -3.46 6.43 -5.28
N VAL A 68 -3.32 5.11 -5.40
CA VAL A 68 -2.56 4.26 -4.48
C VAL A 68 -1.70 3.28 -5.28
N LEU A 69 -0.44 3.12 -4.86
CA LEU A 69 0.47 2.11 -5.39
C LEU A 69 0.73 1.04 -4.33
N PHE A 70 0.73 -0.23 -4.75
CA PHE A 70 1.08 -1.37 -3.90
C PHE A 70 2.28 -2.11 -4.50
N GLU A 71 3.17 -2.51 -3.61
CA GLU A 71 4.18 -3.53 -3.85
C GLU A 71 3.86 -4.76 -3.00
N PHE A 72 3.80 -5.93 -3.62
CA PHE A 72 3.55 -7.19 -2.95
C PHE A 72 4.81 -8.05 -2.87
N LYS A 73 4.87 -8.85 -1.82
CA LYS A 73 5.88 -9.91 -1.68
C LYS A 73 5.22 -11.17 -1.14
N LYS A 74 5.82 -12.30 -1.48
CA LYS A 74 5.43 -13.57 -0.88
C LYS A 74 5.60 -13.49 0.65
N VAL A 75 4.72 -14.14 1.37
CA VAL A 75 4.81 -14.25 2.84
C VAL A 75 6.16 -14.85 3.23
N ASN A 76 6.80 -14.28 4.23
CA ASN A 76 8.14 -14.65 4.72
C ASN A 76 9.27 -14.48 3.68
N SER A 77 9.06 -13.72 2.63
CA SER A 77 10.14 -13.39 1.68
C SER A 77 11.23 -12.56 2.36
N ALA A 78 12.49 -12.85 2.06
CA ALA A 78 13.62 -12.04 2.49
C ALA A 78 13.61 -10.62 1.88
N GLU A 79 12.84 -10.42 0.81
CA GLU A 79 12.65 -9.14 0.12
C GLU A 79 11.60 -8.24 0.78
N MET A 80 10.76 -8.79 1.69
CA MET A 80 9.73 -8.05 2.41
C MET A 80 10.34 -7.16 3.50
N VAL A 81 9.80 -5.96 3.66
CA VAL A 81 10.14 -5.04 4.75
C VAL A 81 9.67 -5.57 6.10
N THR A 82 10.33 -5.13 7.16
CA THR A 82 9.91 -5.34 8.56
C THR A 82 9.83 -4.02 9.28
N LYS A 83 9.22 -3.99 10.47
CA LYS A 83 9.17 -2.78 11.29
C LYS A 83 10.57 -2.21 11.60
N ASP A 84 11.56 -3.10 11.73
CA ASP A 84 12.93 -2.74 12.10
C ASP A 84 13.85 -2.56 10.88
N ASN A 85 13.42 -2.99 9.69
CA ASN A 85 14.23 -2.90 8.49
C ASN A 85 13.41 -2.62 7.23
N LEU A 86 13.48 -1.37 6.78
CA LEU A 86 12.89 -0.92 5.52
C LEU A 86 13.85 -1.05 4.31
N VAL A 87 15.14 -1.38 4.55
CA VAL A 87 16.13 -1.52 3.48
C VAL A 87 16.01 -2.92 2.86
N LYS A 88 14.96 -3.09 2.07
CA LYS A 88 14.59 -4.33 1.41
C LYS A 88 14.17 -4.07 -0.04
N LYS A 89 14.23 -5.08 -0.88
CA LYS A 89 13.88 -4.97 -2.30
C LYS A 89 12.47 -4.42 -2.51
N ALA A 90 11.49 -4.83 -1.71
CA ALA A 90 10.13 -4.28 -1.78
C ALA A 90 10.11 -2.74 -1.69
N MET A 91 10.92 -2.14 -0.81
CA MET A 91 11.04 -0.69 -0.73
C MET A 91 11.69 -0.10 -1.98
N PHE A 92 12.71 -0.76 -2.54
CA PHE A 92 13.41 -0.25 -3.73
C PHE A 92 12.48 -0.25 -4.94
N GLU A 93 11.69 -1.30 -5.10
CA GLU A 93 10.68 -1.42 -6.15
C GLU A 93 9.60 -0.36 -5.99
N LEU A 94 9.07 -0.16 -4.78
CA LEU A 94 8.07 0.87 -4.51
C LEU A 94 8.59 2.28 -4.81
N VAL A 95 9.83 2.59 -4.43
CA VAL A 95 10.46 3.89 -4.74
C VAL A 95 10.61 4.08 -6.25
N LEU A 96 11.07 3.04 -6.98
CA LEU A 96 11.17 3.11 -8.43
C LEU A 96 9.82 3.43 -9.07
N TYR A 97 8.77 2.67 -8.71
CA TYR A 97 7.43 2.86 -9.28
C TYR A 97 6.88 4.23 -8.97
N TYR A 98 7.10 4.73 -7.76
CA TYR A 98 6.72 6.08 -7.39
C TYR A 98 7.39 7.15 -8.27
N ILE A 99 8.71 7.05 -8.46
CA ILE A 99 9.47 7.98 -9.31
C ILE A 99 8.96 7.97 -10.75
N LEU A 100 8.67 6.79 -11.30
CA LEU A 100 8.12 6.66 -12.64
C LEU A 100 6.71 7.27 -12.76
N GLU A 101 5.82 7.01 -11.79
CA GLU A 101 4.49 7.60 -11.77
C GLU A 101 4.55 9.13 -11.68
N GLU A 102 5.33 9.67 -10.73
CA GLU A 102 5.41 11.11 -10.49
C GLU A 102 6.07 11.86 -11.64
N HIS A 103 7.22 11.37 -12.14
CA HIS A 103 8.07 12.12 -13.07
C HIS A 103 7.91 11.75 -14.53
N GLU A 104 7.65 10.50 -14.88
CA GLU A 104 7.45 10.09 -16.26
C GLU A 104 6.00 10.23 -16.69
N LYS A 105 5.09 9.64 -15.90
CA LYS A 105 3.66 9.73 -16.18
C LYS A 105 3.04 11.04 -15.72
N LYS A 106 3.80 11.89 -15.03
CA LYS A 106 3.34 13.17 -14.45
C LYS A 106 2.08 12.99 -13.61
N ASN A 107 2.04 11.89 -12.84
CA ASN A 107 0.93 11.56 -11.97
C ASN A 107 1.18 12.08 -10.56
N THR A 108 0.66 13.27 -10.26
CA THR A 108 0.73 13.88 -8.92
C THR A 108 -0.44 13.46 -8.01
N SER A 109 -1.32 12.57 -8.49
CA SER A 109 -2.54 12.16 -7.78
C SER A 109 -2.32 11.05 -6.75
N ILE A 110 -1.14 10.42 -6.72
CA ILE A 110 -0.80 9.43 -5.70
C ILE A 110 -0.94 10.06 -4.31
N LYS A 111 -1.59 9.35 -3.39
CA LYS A 111 -1.79 9.78 -2.00
C LYS A 111 -1.07 8.88 -1.00
N HIS A 112 -1.10 7.58 -1.23
CA HIS A 112 -0.43 6.59 -0.38
C HIS A 112 0.28 5.54 -1.23
N LEU A 113 1.30 4.96 -0.60
CA LEU A 113 2.07 3.84 -1.14
C LEU A 113 2.08 2.74 -0.09
N VAL A 114 1.91 1.50 -0.52
CA VAL A 114 1.73 0.35 0.38
C VAL A 114 2.68 -0.77 0.01
N ILE A 115 3.30 -1.39 1.01
CA ILE A 115 3.98 -2.68 0.86
C ILE A 115 3.20 -3.71 1.65
N SER A 116 2.90 -4.86 1.04
CA SER A 116 2.11 -5.92 1.66
C SER A 116 2.59 -7.32 1.25
N ASP A 117 2.31 -8.30 2.11
CA ASP A 117 2.39 -9.74 1.80
C ASP A 117 1.00 -10.42 1.85
N GLY A 118 -0.04 -9.59 1.95
CA GLY A 118 -1.43 -10.02 2.12
C GLY A 118 -1.89 -9.98 3.58
N TYR A 119 -1.03 -10.29 4.54
CA TYR A 119 -1.31 -10.19 5.98
C TYR A 119 -0.85 -8.86 6.56
N LYS A 120 0.38 -8.46 6.29
CA LYS A 120 1.03 -7.25 6.81
C LYS A 120 0.96 -6.14 5.78
N TYR A 121 0.70 -4.93 6.26
CA TYR A 121 0.62 -3.72 5.45
C TYR A 121 1.46 -2.62 6.07
N PHE A 122 2.36 -2.08 5.26
CA PHE A 122 3.15 -0.89 5.57
C PHE A 122 2.65 0.23 4.66
N ILE A 123 2.03 1.24 5.23
CA ILE A 123 1.37 2.32 4.50
C ILE A 123 2.15 3.61 4.69
N PHE A 124 2.65 4.15 3.58
CA PHE A 124 3.46 5.36 3.53
C PHE A 124 2.66 6.52 2.92
N GLU A 125 2.89 7.72 3.42
CA GLU A 125 2.29 8.93 2.83
C GLU A 125 3.12 9.45 1.66
N LYS A 126 2.45 9.82 0.57
CA LYS A 126 3.08 10.39 -0.63
C LYS A 126 3.88 11.65 -0.33
N ALA A 127 3.41 12.49 0.59
CA ALA A 127 4.11 13.70 0.96
C ALA A 127 5.54 13.43 1.46
N GLU A 128 5.71 12.38 2.26
CA GLU A 128 7.03 11.96 2.76
C GLU A 128 7.90 11.35 1.65
N PHE A 129 7.30 10.54 0.75
CA PHE A 129 7.99 10.02 -0.43
C PHE A 129 8.46 11.15 -1.37
N TRP A 130 7.67 12.20 -1.53
CA TRP A 130 8.08 13.37 -2.26
C TRP A 130 9.29 14.06 -1.62
N GLU A 131 9.24 14.30 -0.31
CA GLU A 131 10.33 14.95 0.42
C GLU A 131 11.63 14.15 0.40
N LEU A 132 11.55 12.83 0.51
CA LEU A 132 12.73 11.97 0.61
C LEU A 132 13.26 11.49 -0.74
N PHE A 133 12.39 11.31 -1.73
CA PHE A 133 12.75 10.72 -3.03
C PHE A 133 12.34 11.59 -4.22
N GLY A 134 11.09 12.05 -4.26
CA GLY A 134 10.52 12.69 -5.45
C GLY A 134 11.19 14.01 -5.84
N LYS A 135 11.60 14.82 -4.88
CA LYS A 135 12.29 16.09 -5.13
C LYS A 135 13.82 15.98 -5.30
N ASP A 136 14.37 14.79 -5.07
CA ASP A 136 15.81 14.54 -5.25
C ASP A 136 16.14 14.45 -6.75
N ARG A 137 16.57 15.58 -7.33
CA ARG A 137 16.87 15.71 -8.75
C ARG A 137 17.96 14.75 -9.23
N LYS A 138 18.94 14.46 -8.36
CA LYS A 138 20.02 13.54 -8.68
C LYS A 138 19.47 12.11 -8.79
N LEU A 139 18.73 11.66 -7.77
CA LEU A 139 18.09 10.34 -7.77
C LEU A 139 17.20 10.16 -9.01
N VAL A 140 16.31 11.13 -9.28
CA VAL A 140 15.40 11.10 -10.43
C VAL A 140 16.15 11.02 -11.75
N SER A 141 17.21 11.81 -11.90
CA SER A 141 18.04 11.81 -13.11
C SER A 141 18.78 10.49 -13.31
N GLU A 142 19.35 9.92 -12.26
CA GLU A 142 20.05 8.64 -12.30
C GLU A 142 19.10 7.48 -12.65
N ILE A 143 17.89 7.46 -12.10
CA ILE A 143 16.85 6.48 -12.45
C ILE A 143 16.48 6.61 -13.92
N LYS A 144 16.14 7.81 -14.40
CA LYS A 144 15.74 8.06 -15.79
C LYS A 144 16.83 7.70 -16.80
N SER A 145 18.09 8.01 -16.51
CA SER A 145 19.20 7.69 -17.39
C SER A 145 19.52 6.19 -17.46
N SER A 146 19.14 5.44 -16.40
CA SER A 146 19.38 4.01 -16.28
C SER A 146 18.20 3.16 -16.77
N GLU A 147 17.04 3.77 -17.04
CA GLU A 147 15.81 3.09 -17.44
C GLU A 147 15.86 2.60 -18.90
N ASN A 148 16.60 1.54 -19.15
CA ASN A 148 16.54 0.80 -20.38
C ASN A 148 16.43 -0.71 -20.11
N THR A 149 15.24 -1.17 -19.99
CA THR A 149 14.53 -2.41 -20.36
C THR A 149 15.10 -3.80 -20.05
N ALA A 150 16.32 -4.02 -19.61
CA ALA A 150 16.81 -5.34 -19.25
C ALA A 150 16.74 -5.58 -17.73
N ASN A 151 16.40 -6.81 -17.29
CA ASN A 151 16.34 -7.18 -15.88
C ASN A 151 17.64 -6.87 -15.11
N GLU A 152 18.80 -7.03 -15.74
CA GLU A 152 20.11 -6.68 -15.17
C GLU A 152 20.23 -5.19 -14.83
N LYS A 153 19.59 -4.32 -15.61
CA LYS A 153 19.59 -2.87 -15.36
C LYS A 153 18.66 -2.49 -14.20
N ARG A 154 17.54 -3.21 -14.00
CA ARG A 154 16.68 -3.02 -12.83
C ARG A 154 17.41 -3.36 -11.55
N GLU A 155 18.11 -4.49 -11.49
CA GLU A 155 18.92 -4.85 -10.31
C GLU A 155 20.02 -3.82 -10.03
N TYR A 156 20.61 -3.24 -11.07
CA TYR A 156 21.55 -2.12 -10.92
C TYR A 156 20.87 -0.90 -10.29
N ILE A 157 19.69 -0.51 -10.80
CA ILE A 157 18.93 0.62 -10.25
C ILE A 157 18.58 0.38 -8.76
N TYR A 158 18.11 -0.81 -8.42
CA TYR A 158 17.77 -1.15 -7.05
C TYR A 158 18.97 -1.11 -6.12
N ASN A 159 20.06 -1.76 -6.50
CA ASN A 159 21.20 -1.97 -5.61
C ASN A 159 22.19 -0.81 -5.60
N GLN A 160 22.38 -0.11 -6.73
CA GLN A 160 23.42 0.93 -6.86
C GLN A 160 22.86 2.34 -6.77
N ILE A 161 21.59 2.55 -7.07
CA ILE A 161 20.97 3.89 -7.08
C ILE A 161 19.99 4.05 -5.91
N ILE A 162 18.97 3.19 -5.80
CA ILE A 162 17.88 3.36 -4.83
C ILE A 162 18.29 2.91 -3.43
N ARG A 163 18.92 1.75 -3.29
CA ARG A 163 19.32 1.21 -2.00
C ARG A 163 20.17 2.19 -1.17
N PRO A 164 21.25 2.81 -1.69
CA PRO A 164 22.02 3.79 -0.92
C PRO A 164 21.17 4.97 -0.45
N LYS A 165 20.21 5.40 -1.27
CA LYS A 165 19.30 6.48 -0.90
C LYS A 165 18.34 6.06 0.22
N VAL A 166 17.76 4.86 0.14
CA VAL A 166 16.89 4.33 1.22
C VAL A 166 17.67 4.18 2.51
N GLU A 167 18.89 3.65 2.47
CA GLU A 167 19.78 3.52 3.63
C GLU A 167 20.05 4.90 4.29
N ALA A 168 20.24 5.93 3.49
CA ALA A 168 20.51 7.29 3.98
C ALA A 168 19.30 7.96 4.63
N VAL A 169 18.06 7.57 4.26
CA VAL A 169 16.83 8.25 4.73
C VAL A 169 15.93 7.35 5.57
N LYS A 170 16.29 6.07 5.79
CA LYS A 170 15.46 5.07 6.48
C LYS A 170 14.89 5.55 7.83
N ASP A 171 15.67 6.29 8.59
CA ASP A 171 15.29 6.79 9.91
C ASP A 171 14.28 7.97 9.83
N LYS A 172 14.09 8.52 8.64
CA LYS A 172 13.10 9.58 8.36
C LYS A 172 11.81 9.02 7.73
N LEU A 173 11.82 7.76 7.29
CA LEU A 173 10.64 7.09 6.75
C LEU A 173 9.70 6.69 7.86
N SER A 174 8.47 7.12 7.76
CA SER A 174 7.39 6.75 8.67
C SER A 174 6.34 5.93 7.95
N PHE A 175 5.67 5.06 8.68
CA PHE A 175 4.60 4.22 8.13
C PHE A 175 3.52 3.95 9.16
N THR A 176 2.31 3.68 8.67
CA THR A 176 1.26 3.01 9.45
C THR A 176 1.39 1.53 9.18
N PHE A 177 1.42 0.73 10.24
CA PHE A 177 1.52 -0.72 10.16
C PHE A 177 0.24 -1.39 10.65
N VAL A 178 -0.20 -2.42 9.95
CA VAL A 178 -1.26 -3.31 10.40
C VAL A 178 -0.95 -4.75 9.99
N ASP A 179 -1.28 -5.69 10.88
CA ASP A 179 -1.26 -7.11 10.61
C ASP A 179 -2.69 -7.65 10.70
N LEU A 180 -3.27 -8.01 9.55
CA LEU A 180 -4.64 -8.51 9.46
C LEU A 180 -4.83 -9.83 10.22
N GLU A 181 -3.77 -10.64 10.39
CA GLU A 181 -3.85 -11.89 11.13
C GLU A 181 -4.28 -11.68 12.59
N THR A 182 -3.97 -10.51 13.16
CA THR A 182 -4.41 -10.15 14.51
C THR A 182 -5.93 -10.02 14.66
N PHE A 183 -6.67 -9.93 13.56
CA PHE A 183 -8.13 -9.90 13.54
C PHE A 183 -8.77 -11.27 13.30
N ALA A 184 -8.00 -12.29 12.92
CA ALA A 184 -8.53 -13.57 12.46
C ALA A 184 -9.48 -14.26 13.45
N LYS A 185 -9.20 -14.16 14.75
CA LYS A 185 -10.04 -14.76 15.79
C LYS A 185 -11.31 -13.96 16.11
N GLU A 186 -11.36 -12.72 15.69
CA GLU A 186 -12.42 -11.79 16.04
C GLU A 186 -13.44 -11.57 14.90
N THR A 187 -13.06 -11.87 13.66
CA THR A 187 -13.89 -11.58 12.47
C THR A 187 -15.19 -12.36 12.43
N SER A 188 -15.26 -13.55 13.06
CA SER A 188 -16.49 -14.33 13.19
C SER A 188 -17.50 -13.75 14.19
N ALA A 189 -17.06 -12.86 15.08
CA ALA A 189 -17.90 -12.26 16.10
C ALA A 189 -18.60 -11.00 15.54
N ALA A 190 -19.94 -11.00 15.53
CA ALA A 190 -20.73 -9.87 15.01
C ALA A 190 -20.52 -8.55 15.77
N ASP A 191 -20.12 -8.62 17.06
CA ASP A 191 -19.87 -7.44 17.88
C ASP A 191 -18.56 -6.70 17.53
N ILE A 192 -17.67 -7.32 16.72
CA ILE A 192 -16.43 -6.69 16.30
C ILE A 192 -16.66 -5.36 15.57
N ILE A 193 -17.76 -5.22 14.82
CA ILE A 193 -18.09 -4.00 14.08
C ILE A 193 -18.28 -2.76 14.98
N ALA A 194 -18.58 -2.98 16.26
CA ALA A 194 -18.70 -1.91 17.24
C ALA A 194 -17.34 -1.48 17.82
N LYS A 195 -16.31 -2.33 17.72
CA LYS A 195 -14.99 -2.08 18.33
C LYS A 195 -14.24 -0.96 17.62
N PRO A 196 -13.66 -0.01 18.37
CA PRO A 196 -12.90 1.11 17.79
C PRO A 196 -11.78 0.66 16.87
N ARG A 197 -11.07 -0.41 17.26
CA ARG A 197 -9.97 -1.00 16.47
C ARG A 197 -10.42 -1.47 15.09
N PHE A 198 -11.58 -2.13 15.01
CA PHE A 198 -12.13 -2.60 13.74
C PHE A 198 -12.59 -1.44 12.86
N LYS A 199 -13.22 -0.42 13.45
CA LYS A 199 -13.60 0.81 12.73
C LYS A 199 -12.37 1.56 12.21
N ALA A 200 -11.27 1.56 12.97
CA ALA A 200 -10.00 2.14 12.52
C ALA A 200 -9.43 1.38 11.32
N LEU A 201 -9.47 0.05 11.34
CA LEU A 201 -9.06 -0.78 10.21
C LEU A 201 -9.89 -0.48 8.96
N PHE A 202 -11.21 -0.45 9.09
CA PHE A 202 -12.12 -0.09 8.00
C PHE A 202 -11.77 1.27 7.39
N LYS A 203 -11.58 2.29 8.22
CA LYS A 203 -11.20 3.64 7.76
C LYS A 203 -9.82 3.66 7.11
N LEU A 204 -8.85 2.94 7.67
CA LEU A 204 -7.49 2.88 7.14
C LEU A 204 -7.44 2.38 5.70
N PHE A 205 -8.24 1.35 5.37
CA PHE A 205 -8.30 0.77 4.02
C PHE A 205 -9.24 1.53 3.08
N SER A 206 -10.02 2.49 3.56
CA SER A 206 -11.02 3.21 2.78
C SER A 206 -10.42 4.32 1.91
N PRO A 207 -11.14 4.75 0.85
CA PRO A 207 -10.78 5.93 0.08
C PRO A 207 -10.67 7.20 0.92
N ILE A 208 -11.42 7.29 2.03
CA ILE A 208 -11.36 8.41 2.97
C ILE A 208 -9.92 8.61 3.49
N HIS A 209 -9.22 7.53 3.81
CA HIS A 209 -7.82 7.59 4.22
C HIS A 209 -6.85 7.49 3.05
N LEU A 210 -6.91 6.40 2.27
CA LEU A 210 -5.90 6.11 1.26
C LEU A 210 -5.93 7.09 0.07
N GLN A 211 -7.10 7.62 -0.28
CA GLN A 211 -7.25 8.66 -1.30
C GLN A 211 -7.38 10.07 -0.70
N LYS A 212 -7.44 10.19 0.63
CA LYS A 212 -7.64 11.45 1.35
C LYS A 212 -8.92 12.18 0.91
N LEU A 213 -10.01 11.43 0.74
CA LEU A 213 -11.31 12.03 0.51
C LEU A 213 -11.81 12.73 1.79
N PRO A 214 -12.53 13.87 1.66
CA PRO A 214 -13.09 14.55 2.82
C PRO A 214 -14.14 13.66 3.51
N PHE A 215 -14.15 13.66 4.84
CA PHE A 215 -15.24 13.09 5.61
C PHE A 215 -16.49 13.98 5.44
N ALA A 216 -17.66 13.38 5.26
CA ALA A 216 -18.90 14.12 5.12
C ALA A 216 -19.31 14.88 6.41
N GLU A 217 -18.80 14.46 7.57
CA GLU A 217 -19.27 14.99 8.88
C GLU A 217 -18.17 15.09 9.97
N ASP A 218 -16.89 14.88 9.67
CA ASP A 218 -15.88 14.89 10.74
C ASP A 218 -14.65 15.75 10.38
N HIS A 219 -14.39 16.74 11.24
CA HIS A 219 -13.22 17.61 11.14
C HIS A 219 -11.92 16.98 11.68
N ASN A 220 -11.97 15.74 12.18
CA ASN A 220 -10.82 15.02 12.68
C ASN A 220 -10.17 14.19 11.56
N THR A 221 -9.15 14.74 10.95
CA THR A 221 -8.21 13.95 10.12
C THR A 221 -7.59 12.86 11.00
N LEU A 222 -8.00 11.61 10.76
CA LEU A 222 -7.35 10.47 11.36
C LEU A 222 -5.91 10.43 10.84
N ASN A 223 -4.98 10.72 11.71
CA ASN A 223 -3.56 10.74 11.39
C ASN A 223 -2.91 9.39 11.75
N ARG A 224 -1.67 9.21 11.34
CA ARG A 224 -0.88 7.99 11.64
C ARG A 224 -0.83 7.67 13.14
N LYS A 225 -0.75 8.69 14.01
CA LYS A 225 -0.74 8.49 15.47
C LYS A 225 -1.98 7.75 15.94
N PHE A 226 -3.16 8.14 15.46
CA PHE A 226 -4.42 7.47 15.76
C PHE A 226 -4.40 5.98 15.39
N TYR A 227 -3.92 5.65 14.19
CA TYR A 227 -3.83 4.25 13.77
C TYR A 227 -2.79 3.46 14.56
N THR A 228 -1.66 4.08 14.88
CA THR A 228 -0.61 3.45 15.69
C THR A 228 -1.09 3.11 17.11
N GLU A 229 -2.00 3.90 17.67
CA GLU A 229 -2.55 3.66 19.00
C GLU A 229 -3.65 2.59 19.01
N LEU A 230 -4.34 2.37 17.88
CA LEU A 230 -5.48 1.45 17.80
C LEU A 230 -5.17 0.11 17.13
N LEU A 231 -4.24 0.05 16.21
CA LEU A 231 -3.91 -1.13 15.41
C LEU A 231 -2.61 -1.80 15.83
#